data_ccfef2c3cf1ffaea976a9cb511e914e1
#
_entry.id   ccfef2c3cf1ffaea976a9cb511e914e1
#
_cell.length_a   1.000
_cell.length_b   1.000
_cell.length_c   1.000
_cell.angle_alpha   90.00
_cell.angle_beta   90.00
_cell.angle_gamma   90.00
#
_symmetry.space_group_name_H-M   'P 1'
#
loop_
_entity.id
_entity.type
_entity.pdbx_description
1 polymer ?
#
loop_
_entity_poly.entity_id
_entity_poly.type
_entity_poly.pdbx_seq_one_letter_code
_entity_poly.pdbx_strand_id
1 'polypeptide(L)'
;LFFTMANIALPGTSSFVGEFLILAGSFQSNTTVCFLAATGMVLGGCYSLWLFNRAAYGNIKVQYIHKFGDINRREFATFLPLVILTLVMGIYPEIWLDPMHVSVQNLLCQIQL
;
A
#
# COMPACT_ATOMS: atom_id res chain seq x y z
N LEU A 1 1.76 2.59 12.52
CA LEU A 1 1.03 1.36 12.25
C LEU A 1 0.09 1.48 11.04
N PHE A 2 -0.73 2.52 10.95
CA PHE A 2 -1.67 2.72 9.82
C PHE A 2 -0.97 2.66 8.45
N PHE A 3 0.08 3.47 8.26
CA PHE A 3 0.82 3.49 6.99
C PHE A 3 1.62 2.21 6.74
N THR A 4 2.07 1.54 7.78
CA THR A 4 2.70 0.22 7.65
C THR A 4 1.70 -0.80 7.13
N MET A 5 0.47 -0.81 7.64
CA MET A 5 -0.59 -1.68 7.16
C MET A 5 -1.02 -1.32 5.73
N ALA A 6 -1.07 -0.04 5.39
CA ALA A 6 -1.32 0.39 4.02
C ALA A 6 -0.21 -0.06 3.06
N ASN A 7 1.04 -0.05 3.49
CA ASN A 7 2.17 -0.53 2.69
C ASN A 7 2.15 -2.06 2.46
N ILE A 8 1.61 -2.82 3.41
CA ILE A 8 1.40 -4.27 3.28
C ILE A 8 0.22 -4.60 2.35
N ALA A 9 -0.52 -3.59 1.91
CA ALA A 9 -1.74 -3.74 1.11
C ALA A 9 -2.89 -4.39 1.88
N LEU A 10 -3.14 -3.90 3.09
CA LEU A 10 -4.32 -4.31 3.84
C LEU A 10 -5.60 -3.96 3.08
N PRO A 11 -6.59 -4.87 2.98
CA PRO A 11 -7.88 -4.56 2.37
C PRO A 11 -8.53 -3.30 3.00
N GLY A 12 -9.03 -2.40 2.15
CA GLY A 12 -9.53 -1.09 2.57
C GLY A 12 -8.51 0.05 2.43
N THR A 13 -7.27 -0.25 2.04
CA THR A 13 -6.23 0.73 1.71
C THR A 13 -5.97 0.80 0.21
N SER A 14 -5.41 1.91 -0.27
CA SER A 14 -5.16 2.14 -1.69
C SER A 14 -4.26 1.10 -2.35
N SER A 15 -3.26 0.62 -1.63
CA SER A 15 -2.28 -0.34 -2.16
C SER A 15 -2.88 -1.70 -2.47
N PHE A 16 -3.89 -2.14 -1.71
CA PHE A 16 -4.58 -3.41 -1.95
C PHE A 16 -5.21 -3.46 -3.34
N VAL A 17 -5.86 -2.41 -3.77
CA VAL A 17 -6.52 -2.34 -5.09
C VAL A 17 -5.49 -2.55 -6.21
N GLY A 18 -4.37 -1.85 -6.15
CA GLY A 18 -3.30 -1.97 -7.15
C GLY A 18 -2.69 -3.37 -7.20
N GLU A 19 -2.31 -3.92 -6.07
CA GLU A 19 -1.70 -5.25 -5.98
C GLU A 19 -2.67 -6.36 -6.42
N PHE A 20 -3.92 -6.27 -6.01
CA PHE A 20 -4.95 -7.22 -6.42
C PHE A 20 -5.17 -7.22 -7.93
N LEU A 21 -5.27 -6.05 -8.56
CA LEU A 21 -5.46 -5.93 -10.00
C LEU A 21 -4.25 -6.46 -10.78
N ILE A 22 -3.04 -6.20 -10.32
CA ILE A 22 -1.81 -6.70 -10.93
C ILE A 22 -1.77 -8.24 -10.89
N LEU A 23 -2.07 -8.82 -9.74
CA LEU A 23 -2.08 -10.28 -9.59
C LEU A 23 -3.20 -10.93 -10.43
N ALA A 24 -4.38 -10.35 -10.46
CA ALA A 24 -5.49 -10.83 -11.27
C ALA A 24 -5.15 -10.79 -12.76
N GLY A 25 -4.55 -9.72 -13.24
CA GLY A 25 -4.10 -9.60 -14.62
C GLY A 25 -2.96 -10.57 -14.97
N SER A 26 -2.01 -10.74 -14.07
CA SER A 26 -0.90 -11.69 -14.24
C SER A 26 -1.39 -13.14 -14.27
N PHE A 27 -2.41 -13.46 -13.47
CA PHE A 27 -3.01 -14.79 -13.44
C PHE A 27 -3.63 -15.20 -14.78
N GLN A 28 -4.28 -14.25 -15.47
CA GLN A 28 -4.85 -14.49 -16.80
C GLN A 28 -3.78 -14.75 -17.86
N SER A 29 -2.60 -14.15 -17.71
CA SER A 29 -1.49 -14.33 -18.64
C SER A 29 -0.69 -15.60 -18.36
N ASN A 30 -0.25 -15.79 -17.12
CA ASN A 30 0.57 -16.94 -16.72
C ASN A 30 0.41 -17.22 -15.22
N THR A 31 -0.18 -18.37 -14.91
CA THR A 31 -0.46 -18.80 -13.53
C THR A 31 0.81 -18.98 -12.69
N THR A 32 1.88 -19.55 -13.28
CA THR A 32 3.14 -19.81 -12.58
C THR A 32 3.81 -18.50 -12.16
N VAL A 33 3.84 -17.52 -13.06
CA VAL A 33 4.42 -16.20 -12.77
C VAL A 33 3.60 -15.48 -11.69
N CYS A 34 2.28 -15.59 -11.75
CA CYS A 34 1.41 -15.01 -10.71
C CYS A 34 1.66 -15.64 -9.35
N PHE A 35 1.85 -16.94 -9.25
CA PHE A 35 2.18 -17.62 -8.00
C PHE A 35 3.50 -17.11 -7.42
N LEU A 36 4.53 -16.98 -8.23
CA LEU A 36 5.81 -16.43 -7.79
C LEU A 36 5.70 -14.95 -7.38
N ALA A 37 4.91 -14.16 -8.11
CA ALA A 37 4.65 -12.77 -7.75
C ALA A 37 3.91 -12.63 -6.41
N ALA A 38 2.98 -13.53 -6.11
CA ALA A 38 2.27 -13.56 -4.84
C ALA A 38 3.20 -13.79 -3.64
N THR A 39 4.31 -14.51 -3.81
CA THR A 39 5.32 -14.66 -2.74
C THR A 39 5.95 -13.32 -2.36
N GLY A 40 6.05 -12.38 -3.27
CA GLY A 40 6.52 -11.02 -3.02
C GLY A 40 5.65 -10.25 -2.04
N MET A 41 4.32 -10.46 -2.07
CA MET A 41 3.41 -9.86 -1.09
C MET A 41 3.69 -10.39 0.33
N VAL A 42 3.90 -11.70 0.46
CA VAL A 42 4.23 -12.32 1.75
C VAL A 42 5.55 -11.78 2.31
N LEU A 43 6.58 -11.71 1.47
CA LEU A 43 7.87 -11.15 1.86
C LEU A 43 7.77 -9.66 2.21
N GLY A 44 6.96 -8.90 1.46
CA GLY A 44 6.66 -7.50 1.77
C GLY A 44 6.03 -7.32 3.14
N GLY A 45 5.05 -8.17 3.47
CA GLY A 45 4.46 -8.22 4.81
C GLY A 45 5.49 -8.54 5.90
N CYS A 46 6.34 -9.50 5.67
CA CYS A 46 7.38 -9.90 6.63
C CYS A 46 8.35 -8.76 6.95
N TYR A 47 8.95 -8.12 5.94
CA TYR A 47 9.91 -7.06 6.20
C TYR A 47 9.27 -5.80 6.80
N SER A 48 8.04 -5.48 6.40
CA SER A 48 7.33 -4.31 6.93
C SER A 48 6.97 -4.48 8.40
N LEU A 49 6.47 -5.65 8.78
CA LEU A 49 6.17 -5.96 10.18
C LEU A 49 7.43 -6.05 11.04
N TRP A 50 8.50 -6.60 10.50
CA TRP A 50 9.78 -6.64 11.19
C TRP A 50 10.35 -5.24 11.45
N LEU A 51 10.28 -4.37 10.44
CA LEU A 51 10.64 -2.96 10.59
C LEU A 51 9.80 -2.27 11.67
N PHE A 52 8.49 -2.48 11.64
CA PHE A 52 7.58 -1.89 12.63
C PHE A 52 7.89 -2.38 14.05
N ASN A 53 8.13 -3.68 14.23
CA ASN A 53 8.52 -4.23 15.52
C ASN A 53 9.80 -3.60 16.06
N ARG A 54 10.80 -3.42 15.21
CA ARG A 54 12.07 -2.81 15.61
C ARG A 54 11.97 -1.32 15.90
N ALA A 55 11.06 -0.62 15.22
CA ALA A 55 10.88 0.81 15.41
C ALA A 55 9.96 1.17 16.59
N ALA A 56 8.87 0.41 16.79
CA ALA A 56 7.81 0.76 17.74
C ALA A 56 7.90 -0.01 19.07
N TYR A 57 8.44 -1.22 19.06
CA TYR A 57 8.55 -2.07 20.25
C TYR A 57 10.00 -2.18 20.74
N GLY A 58 10.15 -2.48 22.00
CA GLY A 58 11.43 -2.65 22.66
C GLY A 58 11.72 -1.59 23.72
N ASN A 59 12.82 -1.76 24.43
CA ASN A 59 13.24 -0.84 25.48
C ASN A 59 13.90 0.42 24.87
N ILE A 60 13.58 1.57 25.44
CA ILE A 60 14.18 2.85 25.05
C ILE A 60 15.66 2.85 25.46
N LYS A 61 16.54 3.11 24.49
CA LYS A 61 17.96 3.33 24.78
C LYS A 61 18.15 4.76 25.24
N VAL A 62 18.27 4.95 26.54
CA VAL A 62 18.40 6.26 27.21
C VAL A 62 19.60 7.07 26.70
N GLN A 63 20.61 6.39 26.13
CA GLN A 63 21.80 7.06 25.58
C GLN A 63 21.49 7.94 24.34
N TYR A 64 20.44 7.62 23.59
CA TYR A 64 20.12 8.30 22.33
C TYR A 64 18.84 9.14 22.41
N ILE A 65 17.90 8.78 23.27
CA ILE A 65 16.58 9.38 23.32
C ILE A 65 16.20 9.65 24.78
N HIS A 66 16.16 10.95 25.15
CA HIS A 66 15.77 11.36 26.49
C HIS A 66 14.29 11.70 26.63
N LYS A 67 13.63 12.14 25.56
CA LYS A 67 12.21 12.49 25.54
C LYS A 67 11.59 12.21 24.19
N PHE A 68 10.40 11.60 24.18
CA PHE A 68 9.52 11.56 23.03
C PHE A 68 8.48 12.67 23.15
N GLY A 69 8.44 13.56 22.16
CA GLY A 69 7.33 14.50 22.00
C GLY A 69 6.20 13.84 21.20
N ASP A 70 4.98 14.11 21.57
CA ASP A 70 3.82 13.71 20.80
C ASP A 70 3.63 14.61 19.57
N ILE A 71 2.78 14.18 18.63
CA ILE A 71 2.49 14.86 17.38
C ILE A 71 1.79 16.19 17.67
N ASN A 72 2.34 17.29 17.12
CA ASN A 72 1.73 18.61 17.19
C ASN A 72 0.51 18.73 16.26
N ARG A 73 -0.37 19.71 16.50
CA ARG A 73 -1.55 19.96 15.65
C ARG A 73 -1.18 20.18 14.18
N ARG A 74 -0.05 20.80 13.90
CA ARG A 74 0.45 21.03 12.54
C ARG A 74 0.82 19.73 11.86
N GLU A 75 1.52 18.84 12.55
CA GLU A 75 1.91 17.52 12.04
C GLU A 75 0.69 16.65 11.83
N PHE A 76 -0.26 16.67 12.76
CA PHE A 76 -1.54 15.97 12.62
C PHE A 76 -2.32 16.45 11.38
N ALA A 77 -2.39 17.77 11.16
CA ALA A 77 -3.04 18.34 9.97
C ALA A 77 -2.36 17.93 8.66
N THR A 78 -1.07 17.64 8.68
CA THR A 78 -0.33 17.12 7.52
C THR A 78 -0.65 15.66 7.24
N PHE A 79 -0.79 14.82 8.26
CA PHE A 79 -1.08 13.41 8.11
C PHE A 79 -2.55 13.11 7.81
N LEU A 80 -3.47 13.91 8.31
CA LEU A 80 -4.91 13.69 8.19
C LEU A 80 -5.39 13.55 6.74
N PRO A 81 -5.03 14.44 5.78
CA PRO A 81 -5.40 14.28 4.39
C PRO A 81 -4.89 12.98 3.76
N LEU A 82 -3.67 12.57 4.11
CA LEU A 82 -3.07 11.33 3.59
C LEU A 82 -3.83 10.10 4.05
N VAL A 83 -4.23 10.06 5.32
CA VAL A 83 -5.04 8.97 5.88
C VAL A 83 -6.40 8.91 5.18
N ILE A 84 -7.08 10.04 5.02
CA ILE A 84 -8.40 10.12 4.37
C ILE A 84 -8.30 9.64 2.93
N LEU A 85 -7.32 10.13 2.16
CA LEU A 85 -7.13 9.73 0.78
C LEU A 85 -6.81 8.23 0.64
N THR A 86 -5.99 7.69 1.51
CA THR A 86 -5.67 6.26 1.52
C THR A 86 -6.91 5.41 1.71
N LEU A 87 -7.78 5.79 2.64
CA LEU A 87 -9.03 5.08 2.90
C LEU A 87 -10.04 5.24 1.76
N VAL A 88 -10.21 6.44 1.23
CA VAL A 88 -11.12 6.72 0.11
C VAL A 88 -10.71 5.93 -1.13
N MET A 89 -9.43 5.93 -1.48
CA MET A 89 -8.92 5.18 -2.62
C MET A 89 -9.03 3.66 -2.44
N GLY A 90 -8.99 3.17 -1.21
CA GLY A 90 -9.13 1.75 -0.91
C GLY A 90 -10.57 1.26 -0.90
N ILE A 91 -11.50 2.07 -0.38
CA ILE A 91 -12.92 1.70 -0.25
C ILE A 91 -13.68 1.99 -1.54
N TYR A 92 -13.37 3.10 -2.19
CA TYR A 92 -14.05 3.54 -3.42
C TYR A 92 -13.04 3.85 -4.54
N PRO A 93 -12.39 2.82 -5.11
CA PRO A 93 -11.35 3.00 -6.12
C PRO A 93 -11.87 3.50 -7.47
N GLU A 94 -13.16 3.38 -7.74
CA GLU A 94 -13.77 3.75 -9.04
C GLU A 94 -13.55 5.23 -9.39
N ILE A 95 -13.51 6.11 -8.40
CA ILE A 95 -13.25 7.55 -8.61
C ILE A 95 -11.95 7.78 -9.39
N TRP A 96 -10.95 6.94 -9.16
CA TRP A 96 -9.63 7.03 -9.78
C TRP A 96 -9.48 6.12 -11.00
N LEU A 97 -10.17 4.99 -11.01
CA LEU A 97 -10.09 4.02 -12.10
C LEU A 97 -10.90 4.43 -13.32
N ASP A 98 -12.05 5.06 -13.15
CA ASP A 98 -12.91 5.50 -14.27
C ASP A 98 -12.19 6.42 -15.28
N PRO A 99 -11.47 7.48 -14.86
CA PRO A 99 -10.72 8.32 -15.80
C PRO A 99 -9.60 7.58 -16.54
N MET A 100 -9.04 6.54 -15.92
CA MET A 100 -7.94 5.75 -16.49
C MET A 100 -8.44 4.67 -17.46
N HIS A 101 -9.69 4.27 -17.38
CA HIS A 101 -10.25 3.15 -18.13
C HIS A 101 -10.14 3.33 -19.64
N VAL A 102 -10.48 4.50 -20.14
CA VAL A 102 -10.41 4.83 -21.58
C VAL A 102 -8.97 4.77 -22.09
N SER A 103 -8.03 5.34 -21.33
CA SER A 103 -6.60 5.33 -21.70
C SER A 103 -6.03 3.91 -21.76
N VAL A 104 -6.40 3.07 -20.79
CA VAL A 104 -5.98 1.67 -20.73
C VAL A 104 -6.60 0.87 -21.89
N GLN A 105 -7.86 1.08 -22.23
CA GLN A 105 -8.49 0.43 -23.37
C GLN A 105 -7.82 0.80 -24.69
N ASN A 106 -7.50 2.07 -24.90
CA ASN A 106 -6.79 2.51 -26.10
C ASN A 106 -5.42 1.86 -26.21
N LEU A 107 -4.69 1.76 -25.10
CA LEU A 107 -3.39 1.08 -25.06
C LEU A 107 -3.51 -0.41 -25.42
N LEU A 108 -4.50 -1.09 -24.86
CA LEU A 108 -4.74 -2.51 -25.15
C LEU A 108 -5.12 -2.73 -26.62
N CYS A 109 -5.93 -1.85 -27.23
CA CYS A 109 -6.25 -1.92 -28.66
C CYS A 109 -5.00 -1.75 -29.54
N GLN A 110 -4.06 -0.91 -29.15
CA GLN A 110 -2.80 -0.74 -29.89
C GLN A 110 -1.89 -1.94 -29.81
N ILE A 111 -1.88 -2.66 -28.68
CA ILE A 111 -1.05 -3.86 -28.50
C ILE A 111 -1.63 -5.07 -29.26
N GLN A 112 -2.94 -5.14 -29.42
CA GLN A 112 -3.60 -6.24 -30.16
C GLN A 112 -3.51 -6.09 -31.67
N LEU A 113 -3.14 -4.94 -32.17
CA LEU A 113 -2.87 -4.69 -33.60
C LEU A 113 -1.43 -5.04 -33.95
#